data_938018369e5ece10879d874b6bb2da31
#
_entry.id   938018369e5ece10879d874b6bb2da31
#
_cell.length_a   1.000
_cell.length_b   1.000
_cell.length_c   1.000
_cell.angle_alpha   90.00
_cell.angle_beta   90.00
_cell.angle_gamma   90.00
#
_symmetry.space_group_name_H-M   'P 1'
#
loop_
_entity.id
_entity.type
_entity.pdbx_description
1 polymer ?
#
loop_
_entity_poly.entity_id
_entity_poly.type
_entity_poly.pdbx_seq_one_letter_code
_entity_poly.pdbx_strand_id
1 'polypeptide(L)'
;MNRRVVGILSAGFFTVFAAFGIRYSYGILLPEMLPALGISKTEAGIIFSSYFLFCTLCSPVLGLLVDRWNARILLTIFVAILGMGAYLMSFSTTVLQASFFFALAGIGHSACWAPFVTVALRWVSDKRRGVALSIIDLGSTAGIAFWSIMIPLMIGPYSWKTVWVWLGVSAFVAAVMNFLFVKNQPPTESDPQGSVGASKVRIPIKTAYKAIFRDKKFYLIGSSYLLISFSILIPFTFLTTYATQELKISYQTAAGLVALIGITGAVGKLPLGHLSDMVGRVKVMMLCGVLTGIGGLGMAYSQGIGFLFVFTGVFGVGYGTIWPVFAASSRDLFSPDYSGSVVGLWTLYHGMGSVLAPVFAGWTIDATGTYVWAFILAVISSVLSILVLLPLLKTATAKSGES
;
A
#
# COMPACT_ATOMS: atom_id res chain seq x y z
N MET A 1 -26.60 -12.45 2.07
CA MET A 1 -26.02 -11.32 1.32
C MET A 1 -26.62 -11.36 -0.09
N ASN A 2 -27.12 -10.24 -0.62
CA ASN A 2 -27.72 -10.21 -1.97
C ASN A 2 -26.65 -10.57 -3.02
N ARG A 3 -27.01 -11.35 -4.06
CA ARG A 3 -26.08 -11.76 -5.15
C ARG A 3 -25.31 -10.59 -5.76
N ARG A 4 -25.93 -9.40 -5.83
CA ARG A 4 -25.28 -8.17 -6.33
C ARG A 4 -24.15 -7.69 -5.41
N VAL A 5 -24.36 -7.69 -4.10
CA VAL A 5 -23.34 -7.30 -3.12
C VAL A 5 -22.15 -8.27 -3.18
N VAL A 6 -22.41 -9.56 -3.30
CA VAL A 6 -21.37 -10.59 -3.50
C VAL A 6 -20.54 -10.26 -4.74
N GLY A 7 -21.19 -9.98 -5.89
CA GLY A 7 -20.49 -9.63 -7.12
C GLY A 7 -19.61 -8.40 -6.99
N ILE A 8 -20.09 -7.32 -6.33
CA ILE A 8 -19.30 -6.10 -6.10
C ILE A 8 -18.11 -6.38 -5.19
N LEU A 9 -18.30 -7.13 -4.10
CA LEU A 9 -17.20 -7.46 -3.18
C LEU A 9 -16.18 -8.39 -3.82
N SER A 10 -16.60 -9.34 -4.65
CA SER A 10 -15.69 -10.18 -5.45
C SER A 10 -14.90 -9.35 -6.45
N ALA A 11 -15.54 -8.43 -7.17
CA ALA A 11 -14.83 -7.51 -8.08
C ALA A 11 -13.80 -6.66 -7.33
N GLY A 12 -14.13 -6.19 -6.11
CA GLY A 12 -13.20 -5.47 -5.24
C GLY A 12 -12.02 -6.31 -4.79
N PHE A 13 -12.29 -7.52 -4.33
CA PHE A 13 -11.24 -8.47 -3.96
C PHE A 13 -10.26 -8.70 -5.11
N PHE A 14 -10.76 -9.03 -6.32
CA PHE A 14 -9.90 -9.28 -7.47
C PHE A 14 -9.19 -8.02 -7.99
N THR A 15 -9.81 -6.84 -7.87
CA THR A 15 -9.16 -5.57 -8.20
C THR A 15 -7.96 -5.31 -7.29
N VAL A 16 -8.14 -5.47 -5.98
CA VAL A 16 -7.07 -5.27 -4.99
C VAL A 16 -6.03 -6.39 -5.10
N PHE A 17 -6.45 -7.63 -5.36
CA PHE A 17 -5.56 -8.77 -5.64
C PHE A 17 -4.61 -8.46 -6.81
N ALA A 18 -5.13 -8.04 -7.95
CA ALA A 18 -4.32 -7.71 -9.11
C ALA A 18 -3.41 -6.51 -8.85
N ALA A 19 -3.93 -5.46 -8.21
CA ALA A 19 -3.20 -4.23 -7.95
C ALA A 19 -2.00 -4.43 -7.03
N PHE A 20 -2.17 -5.14 -5.91
CA PHE A 20 -1.09 -5.43 -4.98
C PHE A 20 -0.16 -6.53 -5.50
N GLY A 21 -0.71 -7.51 -6.24
CA GLY A 21 0.09 -8.49 -6.98
C GLY A 21 1.08 -7.81 -7.93
N ILE A 22 0.61 -6.97 -8.85
CA ILE A 22 1.44 -6.21 -9.80
C ILE A 22 2.48 -5.36 -9.07
N ARG A 23 2.05 -4.60 -8.07
CA ARG A 23 2.91 -3.70 -7.32
C ARG A 23 4.11 -4.40 -6.69
N TYR A 24 3.89 -5.48 -5.97
CA TYR A 24 4.93 -6.15 -5.20
C TYR A 24 5.67 -7.24 -5.98
N SER A 25 5.12 -7.71 -7.10
CA SER A 25 5.84 -8.58 -8.04
C SER A 25 7.09 -7.92 -8.63
N TYR A 26 7.15 -6.59 -8.67
CA TYR A 26 8.34 -5.87 -9.14
C TYR A 26 9.60 -6.27 -8.38
N GLY A 27 9.59 -6.20 -7.05
CA GLY A 27 10.75 -6.59 -6.24
C GLY A 27 11.07 -8.08 -6.31
N ILE A 28 10.06 -8.93 -6.54
CA ILE A 28 10.28 -10.37 -6.72
C ILE A 28 10.96 -10.64 -8.07
N LEU A 29 10.56 -9.95 -9.14
CA LEU A 29 11.12 -10.10 -10.48
C LEU A 29 12.46 -9.38 -10.67
N LEU A 30 12.84 -8.50 -9.74
CA LEU A 30 14.02 -7.66 -9.87
C LEU A 30 15.33 -8.43 -10.07
N PRO A 31 15.59 -9.58 -9.40
CA PRO A 31 16.79 -10.37 -9.66
C PRO A 31 16.97 -10.78 -11.12
N GLU A 32 15.86 -11.04 -11.82
CA GLU A 32 15.85 -11.42 -13.25
C GLU A 32 15.90 -10.20 -14.17
N MET A 33 15.27 -9.10 -13.76
CA MET A 33 15.21 -7.87 -14.55
C MET A 33 16.55 -7.13 -14.59
N LEU A 34 17.28 -7.10 -13.47
CA LEU A 34 18.57 -6.40 -13.37
C LEU A 34 19.57 -6.81 -14.47
N PRO A 35 19.94 -8.11 -14.61
CA PRO A 35 20.86 -8.55 -15.64
C PRO A 35 20.26 -8.45 -17.05
N ALA A 36 18.95 -8.71 -17.19
CA ALA A 36 18.29 -8.71 -18.49
C ALA A 36 18.17 -7.32 -19.11
N LEU A 37 18.05 -6.28 -18.31
CA LEU A 37 17.98 -4.88 -18.75
C LEU A 37 19.35 -4.17 -18.66
N GLY A 38 20.34 -4.79 -18.00
CA GLY A 38 21.66 -4.17 -17.79
C GLY A 38 21.60 -2.92 -16.90
N ILE A 39 20.70 -2.90 -15.90
CA ILE A 39 20.42 -1.72 -15.08
C ILE A 39 21.05 -1.83 -13.68
N SER A 40 21.38 -0.66 -13.10
CA SER A 40 21.83 -0.52 -11.71
C SER A 40 20.67 -0.67 -10.71
N LYS A 41 21.00 -0.78 -9.41
CA LYS A 41 20.00 -0.82 -8.34
C LYS A 41 19.28 0.54 -8.21
N THR A 42 19.99 1.63 -8.46
CA THR A 42 19.42 3.00 -8.50
C THR A 42 18.37 3.11 -9.60
N GLU A 43 18.69 2.66 -10.82
CA GLU A 43 17.75 2.66 -11.94
C GLU A 43 16.54 1.78 -11.68
N ALA A 44 16.73 0.62 -11.06
CA ALA A 44 15.63 -0.22 -10.60
C ALA A 44 14.75 0.51 -9.58
N GLY A 45 15.36 1.26 -8.66
CA GLY A 45 14.65 2.13 -7.74
C GLY A 45 13.82 3.20 -8.45
N ILE A 46 14.35 3.85 -9.49
CA ILE A 46 13.64 4.84 -10.31
C ILE A 46 12.41 4.23 -10.99
N ILE A 47 12.55 3.04 -11.55
CA ILE A 47 11.41 2.32 -12.18
C ILE A 47 10.31 2.09 -11.15
N PHE A 48 10.65 1.58 -9.96
CA PHE A 48 9.63 1.34 -8.92
C PHE A 48 9.01 2.63 -8.39
N SER A 49 9.81 3.67 -8.24
CA SER A 49 9.38 4.99 -7.79
C SER A 49 8.41 5.66 -8.76
N SER A 50 8.55 5.43 -10.06
CA SER A 50 7.64 5.97 -11.08
C SER A 50 6.20 5.51 -10.86
N TYR A 51 6.01 4.26 -10.48
CA TYR A 51 4.69 3.72 -10.10
C TYR A 51 4.06 4.49 -8.94
N PHE A 52 4.81 4.69 -7.84
CA PHE A 52 4.31 5.39 -6.67
C PHE A 52 4.05 6.87 -6.93
N LEU A 53 4.91 7.52 -7.71
CA LEU A 53 4.76 8.91 -8.09
C LEU A 53 3.41 9.15 -8.78
N PHE A 54 3.15 8.41 -9.83
CA PHE A 54 1.92 8.59 -10.60
C PHE A 54 0.67 8.08 -9.86
N CYS A 55 0.79 7.02 -9.07
CA CYS A 55 -0.28 6.58 -8.17
C CYS A 55 -0.66 7.69 -7.17
N THR A 56 0.34 8.31 -6.55
CA THR A 56 0.14 9.37 -5.54
C THR A 56 -0.44 10.64 -6.15
N LEU A 57 0.04 11.06 -7.32
CA LEU A 57 -0.45 12.25 -8.01
C LEU A 57 -1.90 12.07 -8.51
N CYS A 58 -2.27 10.88 -8.97
CA CYS A 58 -3.60 10.61 -9.51
C CYS A 58 -4.66 10.32 -8.42
N SER A 59 -4.26 9.81 -7.25
CA SER A 59 -5.20 9.39 -6.19
C SER A 59 -6.16 10.51 -5.74
N PRO A 60 -5.74 11.75 -5.47
CA PRO A 60 -6.66 12.83 -5.08
C PRO A 60 -7.67 13.19 -6.19
N VAL A 61 -7.22 13.19 -7.44
CA VAL A 61 -8.06 13.49 -8.60
C VAL A 61 -9.16 12.43 -8.74
N LEU A 62 -8.81 11.15 -8.58
CA LEU A 62 -9.76 10.05 -8.67
C LEU A 62 -10.76 10.01 -7.51
N GLY A 63 -10.34 10.42 -6.32
CA GLY A 63 -11.26 10.60 -5.19
C GLY A 63 -12.38 11.58 -5.51
N LEU A 64 -12.10 12.65 -6.28
CA LEU A 64 -13.10 13.61 -6.72
C LEU A 64 -13.93 13.11 -7.92
N LEU A 65 -13.31 12.37 -8.82
CA LEU A 65 -13.98 11.87 -10.03
C LEU A 65 -14.99 10.77 -9.74
N VAL A 66 -14.73 9.89 -8.75
CA VAL A 66 -15.62 8.75 -8.43
C VAL A 66 -17.00 9.20 -7.97
N ASP A 67 -17.12 10.41 -7.41
CA ASP A 67 -18.40 10.98 -6.99
C ASP A 67 -19.17 11.65 -8.11
N ARG A 68 -18.49 12.02 -9.20
CA ARG A 68 -19.08 12.77 -10.33
C ARG A 68 -19.31 11.93 -11.57
N TRP A 69 -18.49 10.91 -11.77
CA TRP A 69 -18.51 10.07 -12.96
C TRP A 69 -19.17 8.72 -12.69
N ASN A 70 -19.46 7.98 -13.76
CA ASN A 70 -19.93 6.61 -13.66
C ASN A 70 -18.81 5.72 -13.05
N ALA A 71 -18.96 5.36 -11.77
CA ALA A 71 -17.96 4.60 -11.04
C ALA A 71 -17.63 3.26 -11.71
N ARG A 72 -18.60 2.60 -12.34
CA ARG A 72 -18.39 1.36 -13.10
C ARG A 72 -17.37 1.58 -14.22
N ILE A 73 -17.58 2.62 -15.03
CA ILE A 73 -16.71 2.94 -16.17
C ILE A 73 -15.34 3.37 -15.66
N LEU A 74 -15.30 4.26 -14.66
CA LEU A 74 -14.06 4.76 -14.07
C LEU A 74 -13.20 3.62 -13.53
N LEU A 75 -13.74 2.77 -12.67
CA LEU A 75 -13.00 1.64 -12.09
C LEU A 75 -12.55 0.65 -13.16
N THR A 76 -13.39 0.36 -14.16
CA THR A 76 -13.03 -0.54 -15.27
C THR A 76 -11.84 0.01 -16.07
N ILE A 77 -11.89 1.30 -16.46
CA ILE A 77 -10.83 1.93 -17.26
C ILE A 77 -9.52 1.97 -16.47
N PHE A 78 -9.54 2.40 -15.21
CA PHE A 78 -8.31 2.51 -14.44
C PHE A 78 -7.67 1.14 -14.13
N VAL A 79 -8.49 0.11 -13.85
CA VAL A 79 -7.97 -1.25 -13.67
C VAL A 79 -7.46 -1.84 -15.01
N ALA A 80 -8.07 -1.48 -16.14
CA ALA A 80 -7.53 -1.85 -17.45
C ALA A 80 -6.20 -1.12 -17.73
N ILE A 81 -6.05 0.15 -17.34
CA ILE A 81 -4.78 0.90 -17.42
C ILE A 81 -3.71 0.24 -16.55
N LEU A 82 -4.04 -0.22 -15.34
CA LEU A 82 -3.14 -1.01 -14.50
C LEU A 82 -2.65 -2.26 -15.22
N GLY A 83 -3.57 -3.01 -15.82
CA GLY A 83 -3.26 -4.21 -16.60
C GLY A 83 -2.43 -3.92 -17.84
N MET A 84 -2.73 -2.83 -18.55
CA MET A 84 -1.96 -2.39 -19.70
C MET A 84 -0.52 -2.03 -19.32
N GLY A 85 -0.33 -1.26 -18.23
CA GLY A 85 1.01 -0.92 -17.74
C GLY A 85 1.82 -2.17 -17.38
N ALA A 86 1.21 -3.12 -16.65
CA ALA A 86 1.85 -4.40 -16.32
C ALA A 86 2.17 -5.22 -17.57
N TYR A 87 1.26 -5.31 -18.53
CA TYR A 87 1.48 -6.03 -19.80
C TYR A 87 2.62 -5.40 -20.60
N LEU A 88 2.66 -4.07 -20.69
CA LEU A 88 3.71 -3.34 -21.42
C LEU A 88 5.09 -3.52 -20.76
N MET A 89 5.19 -3.77 -19.45
CA MET A 89 6.46 -4.11 -18.79
C MET A 89 7.16 -5.30 -19.46
N SER A 90 6.42 -6.23 -20.05
CA SER A 90 7.00 -7.38 -20.77
C SER A 90 7.81 -6.98 -22.03
N PHE A 91 7.58 -5.80 -22.58
CA PHE A 91 8.27 -5.26 -23.75
C PHE A 91 9.41 -4.31 -23.38
N SER A 92 9.61 -4.01 -22.11
CA SER A 92 10.65 -3.08 -21.70
C SER A 92 12.05 -3.60 -22.03
N THR A 93 12.86 -2.71 -22.59
CA THR A 93 14.27 -2.93 -22.94
C THR A 93 15.18 -1.84 -22.38
N THR A 94 14.62 -0.75 -21.89
CA THR A 94 15.34 0.39 -21.30
C THR A 94 14.69 0.84 -19.99
N VAL A 95 15.47 1.54 -19.15
CA VAL A 95 14.97 2.13 -17.90
C VAL A 95 13.80 3.07 -18.16
N LEU A 96 13.88 3.90 -19.21
CA LEU A 96 12.84 4.87 -19.53
C LEU A 96 11.52 4.18 -19.91
N GLN A 97 11.59 3.15 -20.75
CA GLN A 97 10.39 2.36 -21.11
C GLN A 97 9.79 1.68 -19.90
N ALA A 98 10.60 0.99 -19.09
CA ALA A 98 10.12 0.33 -17.87
C ALA A 98 9.50 1.34 -16.88
N SER A 99 10.13 2.51 -16.70
CA SER A 99 9.60 3.57 -15.85
C SER A 99 8.27 4.11 -16.37
N PHE A 100 8.13 4.33 -17.67
CA PHE A 100 6.89 4.80 -18.29
C PHE A 100 5.77 3.76 -18.17
N PHE A 101 6.05 2.50 -18.47
CA PHE A 101 5.06 1.43 -18.39
C PHE A 101 4.62 1.17 -16.95
N PHE A 102 5.57 1.22 -16.01
CA PHE A 102 5.22 1.03 -14.60
C PHE A 102 4.53 2.26 -13.99
N ALA A 103 4.84 3.47 -14.46
CA ALA A 103 4.06 4.68 -14.15
C ALA A 103 2.61 4.56 -14.60
N LEU A 104 2.37 4.01 -15.81
CA LEU A 104 1.03 3.75 -16.32
C LEU A 104 0.27 2.77 -15.40
N ALA A 105 0.93 1.71 -14.94
CA ALA A 105 0.36 0.81 -13.94
C ALA A 105 0.04 1.56 -12.62
N GLY A 106 0.88 2.49 -12.19
CA GLY A 106 0.67 3.35 -11.04
C GLY A 106 -0.59 4.24 -11.17
N ILE A 107 -0.80 4.84 -12.34
CA ILE A 107 -2.04 5.59 -12.66
C ILE A 107 -3.26 4.68 -12.46
N GLY A 108 -3.22 3.48 -13.01
CA GLY A 108 -4.32 2.52 -12.87
C GLY A 108 -4.57 2.10 -11.41
N HIS A 109 -3.51 1.90 -10.63
CA HIS A 109 -3.62 1.53 -9.21
C HIS A 109 -4.34 2.58 -8.36
N SER A 110 -4.26 3.84 -8.70
CA SER A 110 -4.84 4.93 -7.92
C SER A 110 -6.36 4.82 -7.72
N ALA A 111 -7.07 4.09 -8.59
CA ALA A 111 -8.50 3.78 -8.45
C ALA A 111 -8.81 2.52 -7.65
N CYS A 112 -7.82 1.66 -7.37
CA CYS A 112 -8.08 0.30 -6.90
C CYS A 112 -8.51 0.22 -5.43
N TRP A 113 -8.20 1.20 -4.60
CA TRP A 113 -8.55 1.16 -3.18
C TRP A 113 -9.64 2.18 -2.82
N ALA A 114 -9.31 3.44 -2.61
CA ALA A 114 -10.25 4.43 -2.06
C ALA A 114 -11.50 4.64 -2.93
N PRO A 115 -11.40 4.81 -4.26
CA PRO A 115 -12.57 4.90 -5.12
C PRO A 115 -13.42 3.62 -5.08
N PHE A 116 -12.77 2.43 -5.07
CA PHE A 116 -13.51 1.17 -5.02
C PHE A 116 -14.26 1.00 -3.70
N VAL A 117 -13.60 1.25 -2.57
CA VAL A 117 -14.20 1.18 -1.23
C VAL A 117 -15.41 2.12 -1.14
N THR A 118 -15.29 3.35 -1.64
CA THR A 118 -16.40 4.31 -1.65
C THR A 118 -17.64 3.74 -2.37
N VAL A 119 -17.45 3.10 -3.50
CA VAL A 119 -18.54 2.48 -4.26
C VAL A 119 -19.12 1.27 -3.53
N ALA A 120 -18.26 0.38 -3.02
CA ALA A 120 -18.69 -0.84 -2.33
C ALA A 120 -19.52 -0.54 -1.08
N LEU A 121 -19.14 0.48 -0.31
CA LEU A 121 -19.84 0.88 0.91
C LEU A 121 -21.25 1.48 0.66
N ARG A 122 -21.55 1.94 -0.55
CA ARG A 122 -22.91 2.36 -0.94
C ARG A 122 -23.90 1.20 -1.02
N TRP A 123 -23.40 -0.04 -1.18
CA TRP A 123 -24.18 -1.25 -1.36
C TRP A 123 -24.33 -2.09 -0.09
N VAL A 124 -23.63 -1.73 0.98
CA VAL A 124 -23.52 -2.50 2.22
C VAL A 124 -24.10 -1.71 3.38
N SER A 125 -24.96 -2.36 4.19
CA SER A 125 -25.50 -1.74 5.43
C SER A 125 -24.39 -1.42 6.44
N ASP A 126 -24.60 -0.40 7.29
CA ASP A 126 -23.63 0.07 8.27
C ASP A 126 -23.07 -1.04 9.17
N LYS A 127 -23.92 -1.98 9.59
CA LYS A 127 -23.53 -3.14 10.40
C LYS A 127 -22.54 -4.09 9.72
N ARG A 128 -22.46 -4.09 8.39
CA ARG A 128 -21.62 -5.01 7.60
C ARG A 128 -20.46 -4.33 6.89
N ARG A 129 -20.28 -3.02 7.08
CA ARG A 129 -19.20 -2.25 6.43
C ARG A 129 -17.81 -2.82 6.74
N GLY A 130 -17.56 -3.19 8.01
CA GLY A 130 -16.28 -3.78 8.40
C GLY A 130 -15.98 -5.08 7.67
N VAL A 131 -16.97 -5.99 7.57
CA VAL A 131 -16.82 -7.26 6.84
C VAL A 131 -16.56 -7.02 5.36
N ALA A 132 -17.28 -6.08 4.74
CA ALA A 132 -17.08 -5.75 3.33
C ALA A 132 -15.67 -5.21 3.06
N LEU A 133 -15.17 -4.31 3.90
CA LEU A 133 -13.80 -3.80 3.82
C LEU A 133 -12.76 -4.90 4.00
N SER A 134 -12.97 -5.80 4.96
CA SER A 134 -12.07 -6.94 5.20
C SER A 134 -11.99 -7.88 4.01
N ILE A 135 -13.12 -8.17 3.34
CA ILE A 135 -13.15 -9.01 2.14
C ILE A 135 -12.34 -8.36 1.00
N ILE A 136 -12.52 -7.06 0.77
CA ILE A 136 -11.78 -6.33 -0.27
C ILE A 136 -10.29 -6.28 0.08
N ASP A 137 -9.94 -5.97 1.33
CA ASP A 137 -8.56 -5.86 1.79
C ASP A 137 -7.81 -7.21 1.78
N LEU A 138 -8.52 -8.31 2.01
CA LEU A 138 -7.95 -9.67 1.89
C LEU A 138 -7.37 -9.91 0.49
N GLY A 139 -7.90 -9.26 -0.54
CA GLY A 139 -7.35 -9.28 -1.89
C GLY A 139 -5.89 -8.83 -1.94
N SER A 140 -5.49 -7.85 -1.11
CA SER A 140 -4.10 -7.35 -1.08
C SER A 140 -3.12 -8.43 -0.63
N THR A 141 -3.41 -9.08 0.50
CA THR A 141 -2.59 -10.18 1.02
C THR A 141 -2.59 -11.40 0.09
N ALA A 142 -3.78 -11.76 -0.43
CA ALA A 142 -3.91 -12.87 -1.37
C ALA A 142 -3.13 -12.62 -2.66
N GLY A 143 -3.14 -11.40 -3.20
CA GLY A 143 -2.38 -11.03 -4.39
C GLY A 143 -0.87 -11.10 -4.15
N ILE A 144 -0.39 -10.54 -3.04
CA ILE A 144 1.03 -10.64 -2.68
C ILE A 144 1.45 -12.11 -2.53
N ALA A 145 0.74 -12.88 -1.71
CA ALA A 145 1.09 -14.27 -1.42
C ALA A 145 1.03 -15.15 -2.68
N PHE A 146 -0.04 -15.04 -3.47
CA PHE A 146 -0.23 -15.82 -4.68
C PHE A 146 0.91 -15.59 -5.69
N TRP A 147 1.21 -14.33 -6.00
CA TRP A 147 2.25 -14.01 -6.98
C TRP A 147 3.65 -14.31 -6.44
N SER A 148 3.90 -14.16 -5.14
CA SER A 148 5.17 -14.56 -4.55
C SER A 148 5.45 -16.06 -4.67
N ILE A 149 4.41 -16.89 -4.70
CA ILE A 149 4.53 -18.34 -4.91
C ILE A 149 4.58 -18.69 -6.40
N MET A 150 3.74 -18.03 -7.22
CA MET A 150 3.62 -18.36 -8.64
C MET A 150 4.81 -17.90 -9.47
N ILE A 151 5.39 -16.73 -9.17
CA ILE A 151 6.52 -16.18 -9.95
C ILE A 151 7.71 -17.14 -10.01
N PRO A 152 8.22 -17.67 -8.89
CA PRO A 152 9.33 -18.62 -8.93
C PRO A 152 9.04 -19.89 -9.75
N LEU A 153 7.80 -20.37 -9.72
CA LEU A 153 7.38 -21.53 -10.51
C LEU A 153 7.33 -21.22 -12.02
N MET A 154 7.08 -19.96 -12.38
CA MET A 154 7.02 -19.52 -13.76
C MET A 154 8.39 -19.15 -14.33
N ILE A 155 9.31 -18.64 -13.52
CA ILE A 155 10.65 -18.22 -13.95
C ILE A 155 11.48 -19.41 -14.47
N GLY A 156 11.30 -20.63 -13.91
CA GLY A 156 12.01 -21.81 -14.39
C GLY A 156 11.75 -22.13 -15.86
N PRO A 157 10.50 -22.31 -16.28
CA PRO A 157 10.14 -22.61 -17.67
C PRO A 157 9.97 -21.36 -18.56
N TYR A 158 9.74 -20.17 -17.97
CA TYR A 158 9.43 -18.95 -18.72
C TYR A 158 10.32 -17.77 -18.25
N SER A 159 10.36 -16.71 -19.05
CA SER A 159 11.08 -15.48 -18.69
C SER A 159 10.24 -14.56 -17.79
N TRP A 160 10.91 -13.62 -17.11
CA TRP A 160 10.26 -12.54 -16.35
C TRP A 160 9.25 -11.73 -17.18
N LYS A 161 9.46 -11.63 -18.51
CA LYS A 161 8.54 -10.98 -19.44
C LYS A 161 7.17 -11.67 -19.47
N THR A 162 7.17 -13.01 -19.51
CA THR A 162 5.93 -13.80 -19.48
C THR A 162 5.16 -13.61 -18.19
N VAL A 163 5.87 -13.46 -17.07
CA VAL A 163 5.22 -13.17 -15.78
C VAL A 163 4.49 -11.81 -15.83
N TRP A 164 5.09 -10.78 -16.39
CA TRP A 164 4.42 -9.49 -16.58
C TRP A 164 3.18 -9.56 -17.46
N VAL A 165 3.18 -10.42 -18.47
CA VAL A 165 1.96 -10.69 -19.27
C VAL A 165 0.84 -11.24 -18.39
N TRP A 166 1.11 -12.26 -17.56
CA TRP A 166 0.11 -12.86 -16.69
C TRP A 166 -0.37 -11.90 -15.58
N LEU A 167 0.52 -11.07 -15.05
CA LEU A 167 0.14 -9.98 -14.15
C LEU A 167 -0.83 -9.01 -14.82
N GLY A 168 -0.55 -8.61 -16.05
CA GLY A 168 -1.44 -7.78 -16.86
C GLY A 168 -2.80 -8.46 -17.10
N VAL A 169 -2.80 -9.73 -17.49
CA VAL A 169 -4.03 -10.53 -17.69
C VAL A 169 -4.87 -10.57 -16.41
N SER A 170 -4.25 -10.73 -15.24
CA SER A 170 -4.99 -10.75 -13.97
C SER A 170 -5.76 -9.44 -13.72
N ALA A 171 -5.16 -8.30 -14.08
CA ALA A 171 -5.81 -6.99 -13.96
C ALA A 171 -6.89 -6.79 -15.04
N PHE A 172 -6.70 -7.30 -16.27
CA PHE A 172 -7.77 -7.27 -17.28
C PHE A 172 -8.97 -8.10 -16.86
N VAL A 173 -8.76 -9.28 -16.25
CA VAL A 173 -9.85 -10.08 -15.67
C VAL A 173 -10.58 -9.29 -14.58
N ALA A 174 -9.86 -8.61 -13.69
CA ALA A 174 -10.46 -7.75 -12.67
C ALA A 174 -11.23 -6.56 -13.29
N ALA A 175 -10.73 -5.97 -14.38
CA ALA A 175 -11.44 -4.91 -15.12
C ALA A 175 -12.75 -5.41 -15.72
N VAL A 176 -12.76 -6.61 -16.32
CA VAL A 176 -13.98 -7.25 -16.82
C VAL A 176 -14.96 -7.50 -15.66
N MET A 177 -14.50 -8.00 -14.53
CA MET A 177 -15.35 -8.18 -13.34
C MET A 177 -15.94 -6.85 -12.86
N ASN A 178 -15.16 -5.76 -12.86
CA ASN A 178 -15.66 -4.43 -12.53
C ASN A 178 -16.77 -4.00 -13.52
N PHE A 179 -16.55 -4.20 -14.79
CA PHE A 179 -17.56 -3.88 -15.81
C PHE A 179 -18.86 -4.66 -15.61
N LEU A 180 -18.79 -5.92 -15.25
CA LEU A 180 -19.95 -6.80 -15.10
C LEU A 180 -20.70 -6.57 -13.77
N PHE A 181 -19.98 -6.42 -12.66
CA PHE A 181 -20.57 -6.45 -11.33
C PHE A 181 -20.71 -5.09 -10.64
N VAL A 182 -19.84 -4.11 -10.93
CA VAL A 182 -19.92 -2.80 -10.29
C VAL A 182 -21.10 -2.02 -10.86
N LYS A 183 -21.87 -1.40 -9.97
CA LYS A 183 -23.00 -0.49 -10.30
C LYS A 183 -22.89 0.78 -9.47
N ASN A 184 -23.33 1.90 -10.03
CA ASN A 184 -23.15 3.22 -9.41
C ASN A 184 -23.95 3.42 -8.12
N GLN A 185 -25.21 3.01 -8.12
CA GLN A 185 -26.13 3.20 -7.00
C GLN A 185 -27.00 1.94 -6.82
N PRO A 186 -27.38 1.60 -5.57
CA PRO A 186 -28.43 0.65 -5.33
C PRO A 186 -29.73 1.16 -5.99
N PRO A 187 -30.65 0.24 -6.42
CA PRO A 187 -31.97 0.65 -6.85
C PRO A 187 -32.63 1.41 -5.69
N THR A 188 -33.00 2.64 -5.91
CA THR A 188 -33.77 3.42 -4.96
C THR A 188 -35.15 2.78 -4.89
N GLU A 189 -35.48 2.00 -3.86
CA GLU A 189 -36.83 1.92 -3.42
C GLU A 189 -37.19 3.34 -3.00
N SER A 190 -38.19 3.89 -3.63
CA SER A 190 -38.70 5.23 -3.45
C SER A 190 -38.80 5.60 -1.96
N ASP A 191 -37.76 6.21 -1.43
CA ASP A 191 -37.79 6.92 -0.17
C ASP A 191 -37.96 8.41 -0.53
N PRO A 192 -39.19 8.98 -0.40
CA PRO A 192 -39.44 10.39 -0.69
C PRO A 192 -38.71 11.33 0.27
N GLN A 193 -38.13 10.80 1.31
CA GLN A 193 -37.24 11.49 2.22
C GLN A 193 -35.83 10.96 1.97
N GLY A 194 -35.15 11.53 0.97
CA GLY A 194 -33.71 11.40 0.85
C GLY A 194 -33.07 11.66 2.19
N SER A 195 -32.73 10.59 2.90
CA SER A 195 -31.74 10.67 3.95
C SER A 195 -30.37 10.88 3.28
N VAL A 196 -30.24 12.00 2.60
CA VAL A 196 -29.02 12.80 2.66
C VAL A 196 -28.70 12.84 4.14
N GLY A 197 -27.77 12.01 4.57
CA GLY A 197 -27.32 11.96 5.97
C GLY A 197 -27.21 13.38 6.47
N ALA A 198 -27.86 13.64 7.61
CA ALA A 198 -28.14 14.90 8.22
C ALA A 198 -27.26 16.03 7.68
N SER A 199 -27.86 17.10 7.20
CA SER A 199 -27.20 18.32 6.73
C SER A 199 -26.09 18.71 7.73
N LYS A 200 -24.94 18.03 7.63
CA LYS A 200 -23.73 18.47 8.30
C LYS A 200 -23.42 19.80 7.65
N VAL A 201 -23.51 20.87 8.40
CA VAL A 201 -22.99 22.18 8.02
C VAL A 201 -21.60 21.92 7.41
N ARG A 202 -21.54 21.93 6.08
CA ARG A 202 -20.26 21.66 5.39
C ARG A 202 -19.38 22.85 5.70
N ILE A 203 -18.41 22.65 6.57
CA ILE A 203 -17.39 23.66 6.82
C ILE A 203 -16.78 24.02 5.45
N PRO A 204 -16.68 25.32 5.12
CA PRO A 204 -16.07 25.73 3.84
C PRO A 204 -14.69 25.09 3.72
N ILE A 205 -14.39 24.52 2.56
CA ILE A 205 -13.13 23.80 2.28
C ILE A 205 -11.92 24.63 2.75
N LYS A 206 -11.90 25.93 2.48
CA LYS A 206 -10.83 26.84 2.90
C LYS A 206 -10.64 26.88 4.43
N THR A 207 -11.73 26.82 5.19
CA THR A 207 -11.71 26.81 6.67
C THR A 207 -11.17 25.49 7.20
N ALA A 208 -11.60 24.36 6.60
CA ALA A 208 -11.10 23.03 6.96
C ALA A 208 -9.58 22.92 6.72
N TYR A 209 -9.11 23.30 5.53
CA TYR A 209 -7.67 23.27 5.22
C TYR A 209 -6.86 24.22 6.12
N LYS A 210 -7.39 25.41 6.42
CA LYS A 210 -6.75 26.33 7.37
C LYS A 210 -6.62 25.72 8.76
N ALA A 211 -7.64 24.99 9.24
CA ALA A 211 -7.60 24.29 10.52
C ALA A 211 -6.56 23.16 10.51
N ILE A 212 -6.55 22.33 9.45
CA ILE A 212 -5.60 21.22 9.27
C ILE A 212 -4.16 21.73 9.30
N PHE A 213 -3.83 22.74 8.48
CA PHE A 213 -2.47 23.25 8.37
C PHE A 213 -1.99 24.08 9.58
N ARG A 214 -2.88 24.43 10.51
CA ARG A 214 -2.52 25.07 11.78
C ARG A 214 -2.21 24.07 12.90
N ASP A 215 -2.65 22.82 12.76
CA ASP A 215 -2.46 21.80 13.80
C ASP A 215 -1.11 21.10 13.62
N LYS A 216 -0.22 21.24 14.61
CA LYS A 216 1.09 20.57 14.63
C LYS A 216 1.00 19.05 14.53
N LYS A 217 -0.10 18.45 15.03
CA LYS A 217 -0.33 16.99 14.93
C LYS A 217 -0.38 16.54 13.48
N PHE A 218 -0.93 17.36 12.58
CA PHE A 218 -0.99 17.05 11.15
C PHE A 218 0.40 16.78 10.57
N TYR A 219 1.35 17.64 10.86
CA TYR A 219 2.73 17.53 10.35
C TYR A 219 3.49 16.38 11.04
N LEU A 220 3.34 16.22 12.36
CA LEU A 220 4.03 15.15 13.09
C LEU A 220 3.59 13.78 12.60
N ILE A 221 2.28 13.53 12.49
CA ILE A 221 1.75 12.26 12.00
C ILE A 221 2.07 12.07 10.52
N GLY A 222 1.90 13.11 9.70
CA GLY A 222 2.25 13.06 8.28
C GLY A 222 3.73 12.72 8.06
N SER A 223 4.64 13.41 8.76
CA SER A 223 6.09 13.13 8.66
C SER A 223 6.45 11.73 9.14
N SER A 224 5.83 11.27 10.23
CA SER A 224 5.98 9.88 10.67
C SER A 224 5.51 8.90 9.60
N TYR A 225 4.39 9.21 8.93
CA TYR A 225 3.86 8.36 7.87
C TYR A 225 4.73 8.33 6.61
N LEU A 226 5.38 9.45 6.26
CA LEU A 226 6.40 9.51 5.21
C LEU A 226 7.58 8.59 5.57
N LEU A 227 8.13 8.76 6.79
CA LEU A 227 9.31 8.02 7.24
C LEU A 227 9.06 6.51 7.33
N ILE A 228 7.91 6.10 7.89
CA ILE A 228 7.60 4.68 7.97
C ILE A 228 7.33 4.08 6.58
N SER A 229 6.72 4.85 5.65
CA SER A 229 6.53 4.43 4.27
C SER A 229 7.85 4.26 3.54
N PHE A 230 8.80 5.16 3.79
CA PHE A 230 10.17 5.02 3.30
C PHE A 230 10.81 3.72 3.80
N SER A 231 10.69 3.42 5.11
CA SER A 231 11.24 2.20 5.71
C SER A 231 10.68 0.94 5.06
N ILE A 232 9.35 0.86 4.88
CA ILE A 232 8.71 -0.38 4.43
C ILE A 232 8.94 -0.70 2.96
N LEU A 233 9.17 0.30 2.11
CA LEU A 233 9.34 0.06 0.68
C LEU A 233 10.70 -0.55 0.33
N ILE A 234 11.72 -0.38 1.15
CA ILE A 234 13.05 -0.93 0.91
C ILE A 234 13.04 -2.46 0.86
N PRO A 235 12.52 -3.18 1.87
CA PRO A 235 12.39 -4.63 1.79
C PRO A 235 11.52 -5.10 0.62
N PHE A 236 10.39 -4.48 0.37
CA PHE A 236 9.55 -4.85 -0.77
C PHE A 236 10.24 -4.69 -2.13
N THR A 237 11.21 -3.79 -2.22
CA THR A 237 11.96 -3.58 -3.47
C THR A 237 13.13 -4.56 -3.60
N PHE A 238 13.91 -4.75 -2.53
CA PHE A 238 15.22 -5.36 -2.63
C PHE A 238 15.39 -6.67 -1.85
N LEU A 239 14.42 -7.11 -1.03
CA LEU A 239 14.58 -8.31 -0.19
C LEU A 239 14.85 -9.57 -1.00
N THR A 240 14.13 -9.78 -2.11
CA THR A 240 14.34 -10.95 -2.97
C THR A 240 15.73 -10.91 -3.62
N THR A 241 16.13 -9.73 -4.10
CA THR A 241 17.45 -9.54 -4.72
C THR A 241 18.58 -9.72 -3.70
N TYR A 242 18.44 -9.17 -2.50
CA TYR A 242 19.36 -9.36 -1.38
C TYR A 242 19.52 -10.85 -1.03
N ALA A 243 18.39 -11.53 -0.83
CA ALA A 243 18.41 -12.94 -0.46
C ALA A 243 19.05 -13.83 -1.55
N THR A 244 18.82 -13.53 -2.83
CA THR A 244 19.38 -14.32 -3.93
C THR A 244 20.81 -13.96 -4.26
N GLN A 245 21.16 -12.67 -4.33
CA GLN A 245 22.46 -12.20 -4.79
C GLN A 245 23.52 -12.18 -3.69
N GLU A 246 23.18 -11.77 -2.47
CA GLU A 246 24.13 -11.63 -1.37
C GLU A 246 24.13 -12.87 -0.47
N LEU A 247 22.94 -13.35 -0.04
CA LEU A 247 22.83 -14.50 0.84
C LEU A 247 22.80 -15.87 0.11
N LYS A 248 22.78 -15.87 -1.23
CA LYS A 248 22.77 -17.10 -2.07
C LYS A 248 21.59 -18.05 -1.75
N ILE A 249 20.48 -17.51 -1.27
CA ILE A 249 19.26 -18.26 -1.00
C ILE A 249 18.55 -18.55 -2.34
N SER A 250 17.90 -19.72 -2.43
CA SER A 250 17.15 -20.09 -3.63
C SER A 250 16.07 -19.03 -3.97
N TYR A 251 15.85 -18.78 -5.24
CA TYR A 251 14.87 -17.79 -5.69
C TYR A 251 13.47 -18.05 -5.14
N GLN A 252 13.05 -19.31 -5.09
CA GLN A 252 11.77 -19.71 -4.54
C GLN A 252 11.62 -19.32 -3.06
N THR A 253 12.64 -19.56 -2.27
CA THR A 253 12.65 -19.21 -0.84
C THR A 253 12.70 -17.71 -0.64
N ALA A 254 13.50 -17.00 -1.46
CA ALA A 254 13.61 -15.54 -1.41
C ALA A 254 12.29 -14.84 -1.76
N ALA A 255 11.57 -15.32 -2.77
CA ALA A 255 10.24 -14.82 -3.09
C ALA A 255 9.22 -15.12 -1.98
N GLY A 256 9.35 -16.27 -1.31
CA GLY A 256 8.54 -16.65 -0.14
C GLY A 256 8.64 -15.67 1.03
N LEU A 257 9.76 -14.94 1.16
CA LEU A 257 9.90 -13.89 2.17
C LEU A 257 8.91 -12.74 1.94
N VAL A 258 8.64 -12.39 0.69
CA VAL A 258 7.65 -11.35 0.37
C VAL A 258 6.23 -11.84 0.66
N ALA A 259 5.94 -13.13 0.40
CA ALA A 259 4.68 -13.74 0.83
C ALA A 259 4.52 -13.69 2.36
N LEU A 260 5.60 -13.98 3.10
CA LEU A 260 5.61 -13.95 4.56
C LEU A 260 5.28 -12.55 5.10
N ILE A 261 5.84 -11.47 4.51
CA ILE A 261 5.48 -10.09 4.89
C ILE A 261 3.97 -9.87 4.73
N GLY A 262 3.38 -10.31 3.61
CA GLY A 262 1.95 -10.17 3.35
C GLY A 262 1.11 -10.93 4.38
N ILE A 263 1.42 -12.21 4.61
CA ILE A 263 0.68 -13.10 5.51
C ILE A 263 0.77 -12.62 6.95
N THR A 264 1.98 -12.35 7.46
CA THR A 264 2.17 -11.89 8.85
C THR A 264 1.58 -10.50 9.05
N GLY A 265 1.61 -9.65 8.00
CA GLY A 265 0.92 -8.37 8.00
C GLY A 265 -0.59 -8.51 8.16
N ALA A 266 -1.22 -9.45 7.47
CA ALA A 266 -2.65 -9.73 7.63
C ALA A 266 -2.98 -10.25 9.04
N VAL A 267 -2.16 -11.17 9.56
CA VAL A 267 -2.32 -11.71 10.92
C VAL A 267 -2.17 -10.61 11.98
N GLY A 268 -1.21 -9.70 11.81
CA GLY A 268 -0.95 -8.60 12.74
C GLY A 268 -2.05 -7.53 12.79
N LYS A 269 -2.81 -7.33 11.70
CA LYS A 269 -3.82 -6.26 11.59
C LYS A 269 -4.88 -6.29 12.70
N LEU A 270 -5.44 -7.45 13.01
CA LEU A 270 -6.52 -7.56 13.99
C LEU A 270 -6.04 -7.34 15.42
N PRO A 271 -4.98 -8.03 15.92
CA PRO A 271 -4.50 -7.81 17.28
C PRO A 271 -3.99 -6.39 17.52
N LEU A 272 -3.17 -5.86 16.60
CA LEU A 272 -2.62 -4.51 16.76
C LEU A 272 -3.68 -3.42 16.51
N GLY A 273 -4.65 -3.68 15.64
CA GLY A 273 -5.82 -2.80 15.48
C GLY A 273 -6.60 -2.70 16.78
N HIS A 274 -6.96 -3.82 17.40
CA HIS A 274 -7.64 -3.86 18.70
C HIS A 274 -6.78 -3.22 19.81
N LEU A 275 -5.49 -3.53 19.85
CA LEU A 275 -4.57 -2.88 20.80
C LEU A 275 -4.58 -1.37 20.63
N SER A 276 -4.70 -0.85 19.40
CA SER A 276 -4.72 0.59 19.14
C SER A 276 -5.98 1.28 19.67
N ASP A 277 -7.09 0.54 19.77
CA ASP A 277 -8.32 1.03 20.42
C ASP A 277 -8.16 1.12 21.94
N MET A 278 -7.37 0.22 22.55
CA MET A 278 -7.16 0.15 24.00
C MET A 278 -6.10 1.13 24.51
N VAL A 279 -4.93 1.16 23.87
CA VAL A 279 -3.75 1.92 24.37
C VAL A 279 -3.55 3.27 23.66
N GLY A 280 -4.31 3.51 22.59
CA GLY A 280 -4.27 4.73 21.78
C GLY A 280 -3.46 4.57 20.47
N ARG A 281 -3.90 5.30 19.44
CA ARG A 281 -3.37 5.18 18.07
C ARG A 281 -1.88 5.47 17.97
N VAL A 282 -1.42 6.56 18.58
CA VAL A 282 -0.01 7.02 18.51
C VAL A 282 0.95 5.97 19.06
N LYS A 283 0.61 5.32 20.18
CA LYS A 283 1.44 4.27 20.78
C LYS A 283 1.60 3.07 19.84
N VAL A 284 0.52 2.68 19.15
CA VAL A 284 0.58 1.55 18.20
C VAL A 284 1.27 1.93 16.90
N MET A 285 1.17 3.19 16.44
CA MET A 285 2.02 3.68 15.33
C MET A 285 3.51 3.54 15.68
N MET A 286 3.90 3.92 16.89
CA MET A 286 5.28 3.76 17.37
C MET A 286 5.67 2.28 17.48
N LEU A 287 4.77 1.41 17.97
CA LEU A 287 5.00 -0.04 18.02
C LEU A 287 5.21 -0.61 16.60
N CYS A 288 4.42 -0.18 15.61
CA CYS A 288 4.65 -0.55 14.22
C CYS A 288 6.05 -0.12 13.73
N GLY A 289 6.49 1.09 14.10
CA GLY A 289 7.84 1.56 13.84
C GLY A 289 8.90 0.68 14.52
N VAL A 290 8.71 0.28 15.78
CA VAL A 290 9.62 -0.64 16.48
C VAL A 290 9.70 -1.99 15.76
N LEU A 291 8.54 -2.58 15.42
CA LEU A 291 8.50 -3.88 14.74
C LEU A 291 9.16 -3.85 13.36
N THR A 292 8.89 -2.81 12.56
CA THR A 292 9.53 -2.65 11.24
C THR A 292 11.03 -2.34 11.37
N GLY A 293 11.43 -1.57 12.39
CA GLY A 293 12.84 -1.30 12.69
C GLY A 293 13.60 -2.56 13.11
N ILE A 294 13.06 -3.34 14.07
CA ILE A 294 13.66 -4.63 14.50
C ILE A 294 13.72 -5.60 13.32
N GLY A 295 12.63 -5.73 12.57
CA GLY A 295 12.59 -6.58 11.38
C GLY A 295 13.64 -6.18 10.35
N GLY A 296 13.76 -4.87 10.04
CA GLY A 296 14.75 -4.34 9.12
C GLY A 296 16.19 -4.57 9.59
N LEU A 297 16.47 -4.35 10.89
CA LEU A 297 17.77 -4.61 11.49
C LEU A 297 18.14 -6.09 11.43
N GLY A 298 17.19 -6.95 11.78
CA GLY A 298 17.40 -8.38 11.71
C GLY A 298 17.62 -8.88 10.27
N MET A 299 16.91 -8.33 9.29
CA MET A 299 17.17 -8.65 7.87
C MET A 299 18.57 -8.19 7.44
N ALA A 300 19.04 -7.00 7.86
CA ALA A 300 20.35 -6.47 7.53
C ALA A 300 21.51 -7.36 8.00
N TYR A 301 21.38 -7.98 9.17
CA TYR A 301 22.43 -8.77 9.79
C TYR A 301 22.12 -10.27 9.85
N SER A 302 21.14 -10.75 9.07
CA SER A 302 20.82 -12.19 9.03
C SER A 302 21.94 -12.99 8.41
N GLN A 303 22.53 -13.92 9.19
CA GLN A 303 23.57 -14.84 8.75
C GLN A 303 23.02 -16.18 8.27
N GLY A 304 21.69 -16.39 8.36
CA GLY A 304 21.05 -17.66 8.00
C GLY A 304 19.57 -17.49 7.72
N ILE A 305 19.03 -18.44 6.96
CA ILE A 305 17.67 -18.43 6.47
C ILE A 305 16.62 -18.33 7.60
N GLY A 306 16.84 -19.04 8.72
CA GLY A 306 15.91 -19.06 9.85
C GLY A 306 15.74 -17.65 10.47
N PHE A 307 16.85 -16.95 10.72
CA PHE A 307 16.82 -15.58 11.24
C PHE A 307 16.13 -14.63 10.25
N LEU A 308 16.43 -14.77 8.96
CA LEU A 308 15.81 -13.95 7.92
C LEU A 308 14.28 -14.14 7.90
N PHE A 309 13.78 -15.37 8.05
CA PHE A 309 12.34 -15.64 8.13
C PHE A 309 11.69 -14.99 9.37
N VAL A 310 12.31 -15.15 10.54
CA VAL A 310 11.79 -14.57 11.80
C VAL A 310 11.67 -13.05 11.68
N PHE A 311 12.74 -12.36 11.27
CA PHE A 311 12.75 -10.91 11.20
C PHE A 311 11.88 -10.36 10.07
N THR A 312 11.77 -11.07 8.95
CA THR A 312 10.80 -10.78 7.89
C THR A 312 9.36 -10.88 8.40
N GLY A 313 9.07 -11.91 9.22
CA GLY A 313 7.77 -12.07 9.87
C GLY A 313 7.46 -10.94 10.85
N VAL A 314 8.40 -10.55 11.69
CA VAL A 314 8.28 -9.43 12.64
C VAL A 314 8.02 -8.11 11.88
N PHE A 315 8.80 -7.88 10.81
CA PHE A 315 8.59 -6.73 9.93
C PHE A 315 7.17 -6.70 9.34
N GLY A 316 6.69 -7.86 8.86
CA GLY A 316 5.36 -7.98 8.26
C GLY A 316 4.24 -7.64 9.25
N VAL A 317 4.33 -8.09 10.51
CA VAL A 317 3.34 -7.74 11.56
C VAL A 317 3.24 -6.22 11.73
N GLY A 318 4.38 -5.52 11.79
CA GLY A 318 4.41 -4.05 11.86
C GLY A 318 3.81 -3.41 10.61
N TYR A 319 4.25 -3.84 9.42
CA TYR A 319 3.80 -3.33 8.12
C TYR A 319 2.27 -3.38 7.96
N GLY A 320 1.65 -4.52 8.26
CA GLY A 320 0.24 -4.73 7.98
C GLY A 320 -0.71 -3.79 8.71
N THR A 321 -0.28 -3.25 9.85
CA THR A 321 -1.12 -2.44 10.73
C THR A 321 -0.96 -0.93 10.51
N ILE A 322 0.10 -0.50 9.80
CA ILE A 322 0.43 0.92 9.60
C ILE A 322 -0.75 1.68 8.99
N TRP A 323 -1.23 1.26 7.82
CA TRP A 323 -2.30 1.96 7.13
C TRP A 323 -3.60 2.11 7.96
N PRO A 324 -4.18 1.03 8.54
CA PRO A 324 -5.40 1.14 9.32
C PRO A 324 -5.28 2.08 10.52
N VAL A 325 -4.15 2.04 11.24
CA VAL A 325 -3.94 2.85 12.44
C VAL A 325 -3.76 4.33 12.10
N PHE A 326 -3.01 4.65 11.04
CA PHE A 326 -2.89 6.04 10.55
C PHE A 326 -4.25 6.58 10.09
N ALA A 327 -5.02 5.80 9.32
CA ALA A 327 -6.34 6.22 8.89
C ALA A 327 -7.32 6.43 10.07
N ALA A 328 -7.31 5.54 11.06
CA ALA A 328 -8.15 5.65 12.25
C ALA A 328 -7.80 6.88 13.10
N SER A 329 -6.50 7.20 13.24
CA SER A 329 -6.04 8.33 14.04
C SER A 329 -6.59 9.68 13.57
N SER A 330 -6.94 9.79 12.28
CA SER A 330 -7.51 11.02 11.75
C SER A 330 -8.87 11.35 12.39
N ARG A 331 -9.67 10.35 12.72
CA ARG A 331 -10.98 10.52 13.38
C ARG A 331 -10.85 10.82 14.86
N ASP A 332 -9.80 10.26 15.50
CA ASP A 332 -9.59 10.39 16.94
C ASP A 332 -8.91 11.73 17.29
N LEU A 333 -8.09 12.28 16.38
CA LEU A 333 -7.25 13.44 16.64
C LEU A 333 -7.73 14.73 15.94
N PHE A 334 -8.62 14.62 14.94
CA PHE A 334 -9.16 15.74 14.18
C PHE A 334 -10.68 15.71 14.13
N SER A 335 -11.30 16.86 13.80
CA SER A 335 -12.76 16.92 13.67
C SER A 335 -13.28 15.94 12.62
N PRO A 336 -14.38 15.23 12.90
CA PRO A 336 -15.05 14.36 11.94
C PRO A 336 -15.39 15.04 10.61
N ASP A 337 -15.58 16.37 10.63
CA ASP A 337 -15.99 17.15 9.45
C ASP A 337 -14.92 17.22 8.36
N TYR A 338 -13.63 17.07 8.74
CA TYR A 338 -12.50 17.12 7.79
C TYR A 338 -11.48 15.99 7.97
N SER A 339 -11.77 14.99 8.81
CA SER A 339 -10.87 13.83 9.02
C SER A 339 -10.55 13.09 7.71
N GLY A 340 -11.49 13.00 6.77
CA GLY A 340 -11.25 12.45 5.44
C GLY A 340 -10.21 13.23 4.63
N SER A 341 -10.25 14.58 4.72
CA SER A 341 -9.26 15.45 4.06
C SER A 341 -7.87 15.27 4.68
N VAL A 342 -7.79 15.05 6.00
CA VAL A 342 -6.54 14.73 6.70
C VAL A 342 -5.93 13.45 6.17
N VAL A 343 -6.71 12.37 6.05
CA VAL A 343 -6.24 11.08 5.48
C VAL A 343 -5.76 11.27 4.04
N GLY A 344 -6.51 12.02 3.22
CA GLY A 344 -6.13 12.32 1.85
C GLY A 344 -4.78 13.03 1.76
N LEU A 345 -4.55 14.04 2.60
CA LEU A 345 -3.28 14.76 2.65
C LEU A 345 -2.13 13.88 3.18
N TRP A 346 -2.39 13.04 4.19
CA TRP A 346 -1.38 12.08 4.68
C TRP A 346 -1.01 11.02 3.63
N THR A 347 -1.92 10.70 2.71
CA THR A 347 -1.58 9.83 1.58
C THR A 347 -0.48 10.42 0.69
N LEU A 348 -0.39 11.76 0.60
CA LEU A 348 0.72 12.42 -0.10
C LEU A 348 2.05 12.22 0.63
N TYR A 349 2.07 12.33 1.97
CA TYR A 349 3.26 12.02 2.77
C TYR A 349 3.72 10.57 2.58
N HIS A 350 2.77 9.62 2.63
CA HIS A 350 3.05 8.21 2.33
C HIS A 350 3.63 8.04 0.92
N GLY A 351 3.04 8.70 -0.06
CA GLY A 351 3.49 8.65 -1.44
C GLY A 351 4.91 9.19 -1.61
N MET A 352 5.24 10.31 -0.96
CA MET A 352 6.60 10.88 -0.98
C MET A 352 7.63 9.88 -0.41
N GLY A 353 7.34 9.28 0.75
CA GLY A 353 8.22 8.24 1.32
C GLY A 353 8.38 7.05 0.39
N SER A 354 7.29 6.61 -0.24
CA SER A 354 7.29 5.49 -1.18
C SER A 354 8.05 5.78 -2.49
N VAL A 355 8.07 7.02 -2.94
CA VAL A 355 8.83 7.44 -4.14
C VAL A 355 10.33 7.53 -3.83
N LEU A 356 10.69 8.06 -2.66
CA LEU A 356 12.10 8.29 -2.32
C LEU A 356 12.82 6.98 -1.94
N ALA A 357 12.16 6.07 -1.24
CA ALA A 357 12.77 4.89 -0.66
C ALA A 357 13.50 3.99 -1.66
N PRO A 358 12.91 3.56 -2.79
CA PRO A 358 13.59 2.65 -3.72
C PRO A 358 14.81 3.29 -4.38
N VAL A 359 14.75 4.60 -4.69
CA VAL A 359 15.87 5.33 -5.30
C VAL A 359 17.04 5.46 -4.34
N PHE A 360 16.77 5.92 -3.10
CA PHE A 360 17.84 6.07 -2.09
C PHE A 360 18.43 4.72 -1.69
N ALA A 361 17.61 3.68 -1.56
CA ALA A 361 18.10 2.35 -1.28
C ALA A 361 18.97 1.80 -2.42
N GLY A 362 18.52 1.94 -3.67
CA GLY A 362 19.28 1.53 -4.85
C GLY A 362 20.63 2.26 -4.94
N TRP A 363 20.61 3.59 -4.76
CA TRP A 363 21.82 4.38 -4.72
C TRP A 363 22.79 3.94 -3.61
N THR A 364 22.27 3.67 -2.42
CA THR A 364 23.08 3.18 -1.30
C THR A 364 23.73 1.84 -1.63
N ILE A 365 22.99 0.90 -2.26
CA ILE A 365 23.52 -0.40 -2.67
C ILE A 365 24.61 -0.24 -3.73
N ASP A 366 24.37 0.58 -4.76
CA ASP A 366 25.35 0.83 -5.83
C ASP A 366 26.62 1.49 -5.30
N ALA A 367 26.49 2.42 -4.33
CA ALA A 367 27.63 3.14 -3.73
C ALA A 367 28.45 2.27 -2.75
N THR A 368 27.81 1.35 -2.03
CA THR A 368 28.47 0.55 -0.98
C THR A 368 28.79 -0.88 -1.39
N GLY A 369 28.18 -1.37 -2.47
CA GLY A 369 28.33 -2.74 -2.92
C GLY A 369 27.58 -3.79 -2.10
N THR A 370 26.80 -3.38 -1.06
CA THR A 370 26.06 -4.30 -0.18
C THR A 370 24.65 -3.78 0.13
N TYR A 371 23.71 -4.71 0.33
CA TYR A 371 22.32 -4.38 0.67
C TYR A 371 22.15 -3.99 2.14
N VAL A 372 23.10 -4.31 3.01
CA VAL A 372 23.04 -4.04 4.46
C VAL A 372 22.74 -2.57 4.73
N TRP A 373 23.42 -1.65 4.06
CA TRP A 373 23.22 -0.22 4.28
C TRP A 373 21.84 0.29 3.82
N ALA A 374 21.25 -0.33 2.81
CA ALA A 374 19.88 -0.01 2.42
C ALA A 374 18.87 -0.43 3.51
N PHE A 375 19.05 -1.60 4.13
CA PHE A 375 18.23 -2.01 5.28
C PHE A 375 18.49 -1.15 6.52
N ILE A 376 19.74 -0.73 6.78
CA ILE A 376 20.05 0.23 7.85
C ILE A 376 19.36 1.57 7.61
N LEU A 377 19.30 2.05 6.37
CA LEU A 377 18.56 3.25 6.00
C LEU A 377 17.06 3.11 6.33
N ALA A 378 16.48 1.93 6.06
CA ALA A 378 15.11 1.61 6.46
C ALA A 378 14.93 1.67 7.99
N VAL A 379 15.88 1.12 8.75
CA VAL A 379 15.88 1.14 10.23
C VAL A 379 15.96 2.57 10.75
N ILE A 380 16.88 3.39 10.24
CA ILE A 380 17.03 4.80 10.61
C ILE A 380 15.70 5.53 10.36
N SER A 381 15.09 5.35 9.21
CA SER A 381 13.83 5.98 8.87
C SER A 381 12.69 5.53 9.81
N SER A 382 12.66 4.26 10.19
CA SER A 382 11.71 3.71 11.16
C SER A 382 11.89 4.33 12.55
N VAL A 383 13.13 4.46 13.02
CA VAL A 383 13.46 5.12 14.30
C VAL A 383 13.06 6.60 14.27
N LEU A 384 13.39 7.32 13.19
CA LEU A 384 12.97 8.72 13.03
C LEU A 384 11.45 8.86 13.02
N SER A 385 10.72 7.93 12.42
CA SER A 385 9.24 7.89 12.46
C SER A 385 8.71 7.85 13.90
N ILE A 386 9.36 7.07 14.78
CA ILE A 386 9.01 6.98 16.20
C ILE A 386 9.33 8.29 16.92
N LEU A 387 10.53 8.84 16.71
CA LEU A 387 10.99 10.07 17.38
C LEU A 387 10.08 11.26 17.07
N VAL A 388 9.61 11.38 15.83
CA VAL A 388 8.67 12.43 15.40
C VAL A 388 7.33 12.34 16.13
N LEU A 389 6.89 11.15 16.56
CA LEU A 389 5.64 10.95 17.30
C LEU A 389 5.75 11.19 18.81
N LEU A 390 6.96 11.21 19.39
CA LEU A 390 7.17 11.37 20.85
C LEU A 390 6.46 12.59 21.46
N PRO A 391 6.46 13.79 20.82
CA PRO A 391 5.76 14.94 21.37
C PRO A 391 4.25 14.71 21.58
N LEU A 392 3.62 13.83 20.80
CA LEU A 392 2.20 13.55 20.90
C LEU A 392 1.83 12.71 22.13
N LEU A 393 2.76 11.94 22.69
CA LEU A 393 2.53 11.20 23.94
C LEU A 393 2.38 12.13 25.14
N LYS A 394 3.17 13.22 25.20
CA LYS A 394 3.13 14.18 26.31
C LYS A 394 1.82 14.95 26.37
N THR A 395 1.17 15.20 25.23
CA THR A 395 -0.12 15.91 25.19
C THR A 395 -1.31 15.03 25.59
N ALA A 396 -1.19 13.71 25.48
CA ALA A 396 -2.24 12.77 25.90
C ALA A 396 -2.26 12.57 27.42
N THR A 397 -1.10 12.56 28.08
CA THR A 397 -0.99 12.41 29.54
C THR A 397 -1.41 13.67 30.31
N ALA A 398 -1.23 14.86 29.74
CA ALA A 398 -1.67 16.11 30.36
C ALA A 398 -3.20 16.23 30.47
N LYS A 399 -3.97 15.62 29.55
CA LYS A 399 -5.44 15.61 29.60
C LYS A 399 -6.03 14.58 30.54
N SER A 400 -5.29 13.54 30.92
CA SER A 400 -5.76 12.51 31.88
C SER A 400 -5.43 12.84 33.35
N GLY A 401 -4.68 13.89 33.61
CA GLY A 401 -4.35 14.37 34.96
C GLY A 401 -5.23 15.51 35.46
N GLU A 402 -6.15 16.00 34.62
CA GLU A 402 -7.10 17.09 34.95
C GLU A 402 -8.56 16.61 35.12
N SER A 403 -8.80 15.28 35.14
CA SER A 403 -10.14 14.70 35.33
C SER A 403 -10.33 14.07 36.70
#